data_82a87cce0127d28a29ad1445855d77e5
#
_entry.id   82a87cce0127d28a29ad1445855d77e5
#
_cell.length_a   1.000
_cell.length_b   1.000
_cell.length_c   1.000
_cell.angle_alpha   90.00
_cell.angle_beta   90.00
_cell.angle_gamma   90.00
#
_symmetry.space_group_name_H-M   'P 1'
#
loop_
_entity.id
_entity.type
_entity.pdbx_description
1 polymer ?
#
loop_
_entity_poly.entity_id
_entity_poly.type
_entity_poly.pdbx_seq_one_letter_code
_entity_poly.pdbx_strand_id
1 'polypeptide(L)'
;MPRPSDIRIVDVELYFLPVQTRMPYKFGSETLTSVTCARAKITVEKDQGDRAVGWGETPLSVQWVWPSSLSTEFRLDRLKKFTIRLSKHLLQTKLAGHALEIGIELIENIIADVSVDQTEDTPEQQLPYLAKLVAASVFDQAVHDAFGNANNIDIYKAYGRPFLDRPLADFFITKKIGDQSIGKEAGQLLAGRYLDEFIEHTPPKQLPVWHAVGAVDPIRREELTAQHPEDEYPVLLEDWIKTDGLECLKIKLRGNDSDWDYARLVDVGSVGMPLGVKHLSADFNCTVQDVDYVNQILDRLKVEHRAIWDSILYVEQPFPHELEKLKLDVHSLSKRKPLFLDESAHDWRHVEYGRQLGWTGVALKTCKTQTGAMLSMCWAKVHAMPLMVQDLTNPMLAQIPHVRLAAHSGTIMGLESNAMQFYPDASLPEAQIHPGLYKRVGGKLHLETLAGNGFGYRVDEIKRVLPNKVG
;
A
#
# COMPACT_ATOMS: atom_id res chain seq x y z
N MET A 1 -3.21 6.32 33.20
CA MET A 1 -3.98 5.14 33.66
C MET A 1 -4.58 4.50 32.42
N PRO A 2 -4.71 3.16 32.34
CA PRO A 2 -5.38 2.51 31.21
C PRO A 2 -6.80 3.08 31.05
N ARG A 3 -7.24 3.25 29.81
CA ARG A 3 -8.60 3.68 29.51
C ARG A 3 -9.53 2.46 29.42
N PRO A 4 -10.83 2.63 29.63
CA PRO A 4 -11.80 1.53 29.45
C PRO A 4 -11.84 1.00 28.02
N SER A 5 -11.36 1.78 27.04
CA SER A 5 -11.26 1.40 25.62
C SER A 5 -9.98 0.66 25.26
N ASP A 6 -8.96 0.71 26.12
CA ASP A 6 -7.67 0.08 25.84
C ASP A 6 -7.80 -1.44 25.73
N ILE A 7 -7.01 -2.01 24.84
CA ILE A 7 -6.96 -3.46 24.60
C ILE A 7 -5.57 -3.99 24.93
N ARG A 8 -5.50 -5.28 25.26
CA ARG A 8 -4.26 -6.03 25.45
C ARG A 8 -4.26 -7.25 24.54
N ILE A 9 -3.16 -7.50 23.82
CA ILE A 9 -3.01 -8.71 23.01
C ILE A 9 -2.88 -9.93 23.93
N VAL A 10 -3.72 -10.96 23.70
CA VAL A 10 -3.74 -12.20 24.48
C VAL A 10 -3.54 -13.46 23.65
N ASP A 11 -3.78 -13.42 22.33
CA ASP A 11 -3.49 -14.51 21.42
C ASP A 11 -3.21 -13.99 20.00
N VAL A 12 -2.36 -14.72 19.25
CA VAL A 12 -2.00 -14.42 17.87
C VAL A 12 -1.96 -15.72 17.07
N GLU A 13 -2.80 -15.82 16.06
CA GLU A 13 -2.80 -16.90 15.09
C GLU A 13 -2.36 -16.36 13.73
N LEU A 14 -1.50 -17.10 13.01
CA LEU A 14 -0.96 -16.71 11.70
C LEU A 14 -1.23 -17.80 10.67
N TYR A 15 -1.58 -17.37 9.46
CA TYR A 15 -1.87 -18.24 8.31
C TYR A 15 -1.14 -17.73 7.07
N PHE A 16 -0.73 -18.65 6.18
CA PHE A 16 -0.18 -18.28 4.86
C PHE A 16 -1.08 -18.83 3.76
N LEU A 17 -1.59 -17.94 2.93
CA LEU A 17 -2.50 -18.24 1.82
C LEU A 17 -1.76 -17.98 0.49
N PRO A 18 -1.32 -19.02 -0.22
CA PRO A 18 -0.69 -18.84 -1.53
C PRO A 18 -1.74 -18.49 -2.59
N VAL A 19 -1.39 -17.58 -3.49
CA VAL A 19 -2.22 -17.15 -4.61
C VAL A 19 -1.35 -17.13 -5.87
N GLN A 20 -1.87 -17.70 -6.98
CA GLN A 20 -1.22 -17.66 -8.28
C GLN A 20 -1.80 -16.52 -9.12
N THR A 21 -0.95 -15.83 -9.91
CA THR A 21 -1.46 -14.87 -10.87
C THR A 21 -1.99 -15.60 -12.11
N ARG A 22 -3.05 -15.05 -12.69
CA ARG A 22 -3.61 -15.50 -13.97
C ARG A 22 -2.65 -15.20 -15.14
N MET A 23 -1.98 -14.05 -15.07
CA MET A 23 -0.97 -13.60 -16.00
C MET A 23 0.25 -13.09 -15.24
N PRO A 24 1.47 -13.18 -15.79
CA PRO A 24 2.64 -12.55 -15.19
C PRO A 24 2.45 -11.03 -15.09
N TYR A 25 2.78 -10.44 -13.95
CA TYR A 25 2.77 -8.99 -13.77
C TYR A 25 4.20 -8.47 -13.73
N LYS A 26 4.59 -7.72 -14.77
CA LYS A 26 5.94 -7.13 -14.89
C LYS A 26 5.93 -5.68 -14.44
N PHE A 27 6.76 -5.37 -13.45
CA PHE A 27 7.02 -4.02 -12.95
C PHE A 27 8.48 -3.88 -12.54
N GLY A 28 9.10 -2.75 -12.82
CA GLY A 28 10.52 -2.54 -12.60
C GLY A 28 11.36 -3.70 -13.17
N SER A 29 12.32 -4.21 -12.39
CA SER A 29 13.16 -5.36 -12.74
C SER A 29 12.49 -6.72 -12.52
N GLU A 30 11.38 -6.77 -11.77
CA GLU A 30 10.78 -8.01 -11.25
C GLU A 30 9.55 -8.46 -12.05
N THR A 31 9.21 -9.74 -11.93
CA THR A 31 7.98 -10.33 -12.47
C THR A 31 7.27 -11.14 -11.38
N LEU A 32 6.02 -10.80 -11.10
CA LEU A 32 5.16 -11.49 -10.18
C LEU A 32 4.35 -12.56 -10.91
N THR A 33 4.46 -13.83 -10.47
CA THR A 33 3.65 -14.96 -10.96
C THR A 33 2.85 -15.62 -9.84
N SER A 34 3.22 -15.34 -8.59
CA SER A 34 2.50 -15.80 -7.40
C SER A 34 2.83 -14.93 -6.21
N VAL A 35 1.94 -14.89 -5.23
CA VAL A 35 2.16 -14.23 -3.95
C VAL A 35 1.65 -15.11 -2.82
N THR A 36 2.26 -15.03 -1.63
CA THR A 36 1.70 -15.59 -0.41
C THR A 36 1.13 -14.45 0.44
N CYS A 37 -0.16 -14.49 0.74
CA CYS A 37 -0.75 -13.56 1.71
C CYS A 37 -0.51 -14.10 3.13
N ALA A 38 0.01 -13.25 4.02
CA ALA A 38 0.00 -13.52 5.45
C ALA A 38 -1.32 -12.98 6.02
N ARG A 39 -2.04 -13.82 6.79
CA ARG A 39 -3.29 -13.44 7.48
C ARG A 39 -3.11 -13.68 8.97
N ALA A 40 -3.31 -12.67 9.79
CA ALA A 40 -3.31 -12.78 11.24
C ALA A 40 -4.71 -12.67 11.81
N LYS A 41 -4.95 -13.45 12.88
CA LYS A 41 -6.09 -13.30 13.78
C LYS A 41 -5.52 -12.97 15.15
N ILE A 42 -5.87 -11.80 15.68
CA ILE A 42 -5.44 -11.36 17.01
C ILE A 42 -6.64 -11.35 17.93
N THR A 43 -6.50 -12.04 19.09
CA THR A 43 -7.46 -11.92 20.18
C THR A 43 -6.93 -10.89 21.16
N VAL A 44 -7.79 -9.95 21.51
CA VAL A 44 -7.51 -8.92 22.52
C VAL A 44 -8.47 -9.03 23.68
N GLU A 45 -8.04 -8.49 24.84
CA GLU A 45 -8.83 -8.46 26.08
C GLU A 45 -8.82 -7.04 26.66
N LYS A 46 -9.96 -6.55 27.09
CA LYS A 46 -10.12 -5.31 27.87
C LYS A 46 -9.92 -5.58 29.37
N ASP A 47 -9.68 -4.53 30.13
CA ASP A 47 -9.47 -4.65 31.58
C ASP A 47 -10.61 -5.39 32.33
N GLN A 48 -11.81 -5.35 31.80
CA GLN A 48 -12.98 -6.03 32.37
C GLN A 48 -13.06 -7.52 31.99
N GLY A 49 -12.12 -8.02 31.20
CA GLY A 49 -12.06 -9.42 30.73
C GLY A 49 -12.83 -9.70 29.45
N ASP A 50 -13.48 -8.70 28.85
CA ASP A 50 -14.15 -8.83 27.58
C ASP A 50 -13.13 -9.06 26.47
N ARG A 51 -13.38 -10.07 25.62
CA ARG A 51 -12.50 -10.42 24.51
C ARG A 51 -13.13 -10.09 23.17
N ALA A 52 -12.29 -9.67 22.24
CA ALA A 52 -12.64 -9.48 20.85
C ALA A 52 -11.54 -9.99 19.92
N VAL A 53 -11.90 -10.22 18.67
CA VAL A 53 -10.99 -10.70 17.63
C VAL A 53 -10.89 -9.63 16.54
N GLY A 54 -9.68 -9.43 16.04
CA GLY A 54 -9.43 -8.66 14.83
C GLY A 54 -8.61 -9.44 13.82
N TRP A 55 -8.77 -9.06 12.57
CA TRP A 55 -8.11 -9.70 11.44
C TRP A 55 -7.26 -8.68 10.67
N GLY A 56 -6.17 -9.16 10.09
CA GLY A 56 -5.35 -8.40 9.17
C GLY A 56 -4.78 -9.31 8.10
N GLU A 57 -4.53 -8.77 6.92
CA GLU A 57 -3.95 -9.53 5.83
C GLU A 57 -3.09 -8.65 4.95
N THR A 58 -1.95 -9.20 4.50
CA THR A 58 -1.04 -8.51 3.58
C THR A 58 -0.37 -9.51 2.65
N PRO A 59 -0.30 -9.24 1.34
CA PRO A 59 0.51 -10.02 0.42
C PRO A 59 2.00 -9.80 0.67
N LEU A 60 2.75 -10.88 0.88
CA LEU A 60 4.20 -10.88 1.07
C LEU A 60 4.90 -10.83 -0.30
N SER A 61 4.74 -9.72 -1.02
CA SER A 61 5.26 -9.53 -2.38
C SER A 61 6.76 -9.24 -2.34
N VAL A 62 7.58 -10.30 -2.28
CA VAL A 62 9.05 -10.18 -2.20
C VAL A 62 9.66 -9.46 -3.40
N GLN A 63 9.01 -9.52 -4.57
CA GLN A 63 9.43 -8.81 -5.76
C GLN A 63 9.39 -7.28 -5.57
N TRP A 64 8.41 -6.79 -4.79
CA TRP A 64 8.28 -5.36 -4.52
C TRP A 64 9.09 -4.90 -3.31
N VAL A 65 9.10 -5.70 -2.22
CA VAL A 65 9.75 -5.30 -0.95
C VAL A 65 11.25 -5.58 -0.91
N TRP A 66 11.74 -6.46 -1.77
CA TRP A 66 13.13 -6.91 -1.77
C TRP A 66 13.63 -7.28 -3.19
N PRO A 67 13.55 -6.34 -4.16
CA PRO A 67 14.08 -6.61 -5.49
C PRO A 67 15.57 -6.90 -5.41
N SER A 68 16.00 -8.08 -5.90
CA SER A 68 17.40 -8.50 -5.84
C SER A 68 17.67 -9.69 -6.77
N SER A 69 18.94 -10.07 -6.91
CA SER A 69 19.37 -11.27 -7.64
C SER A 69 19.07 -12.59 -6.90
N LEU A 70 18.69 -12.52 -5.63
CA LEU A 70 18.34 -13.68 -4.81
C LEU A 70 17.06 -14.35 -5.31
N SER A 71 16.97 -15.68 -5.20
CA SER A 71 15.78 -16.42 -5.62
C SER A 71 14.53 -15.98 -4.85
N THR A 72 13.38 -16.02 -5.52
CA THR A 72 12.07 -15.70 -4.90
C THR A 72 11.80 -16.60 -3.69
N GLU A 73 12.18 -17.89 -3.77
CA GLU A 73 12.00 -18.83 -2.67
C GLU A 73 12.82 -18.43 -1.43
N PHE A 74 14.09 -18.04 -1.62
CA PHE A 74 14.93 -17.59 -0.51
C PHE A 74 14.31 -16.36 0.17
N ARG A 75 13.95 -15.35 -0.61
CA ARG A 75 13.35 -14.10 -0.10
C ARG A 75 12.05 -14.38 0.64
N LEU A 76 11.18 -15.22 0.07
CA LEU A 76 9.89 -15.58 0.66
C LEU A 76 10.04 -16.41 1.95
N ASP A 77 10.96 -17.34 1.98
CA ASP A 77 11.26 -18.14 3.18
C ASP A 77 11.73 -17.25 4.34
N ARG A 78 12.65 -16.32 4.06
CA ARG A 78 13.14 -15.36 5.04
C ARG A 78 12.00 -14.48 5.57
N LEU A 79 11.16 -13.96 4.69
CA LEU A 79 10.04 -13.09 5.05
C LEU A 79 8.99 -13.85 5.88
N LYS A 80 8.66 -15.10 5.51
CA LYS A 80 7.79 -15.98 6.31
C LYS A 80 8.36 -16.26 7.70
N LYS A 81 9.66 -16.60 7.79
CA LYS A 81 10.35 -16.81 9.06
C LYS A 81 10.30 -15.59 9.96
N PHE A 82 10.52 -14.41 9.40
CA PHE A 82 10.40 -13.15 10.13
C PHE A 82 8.97 -12.95 10.65
N THR A 83 7.96 -13.14 9.79
CA THR A 83 6.55 -13.00 10.17
C THR A 83 6.17 -13.96 11.31
N ILE A 84 6.64 -15.22 11.28
CA ILE A 84 6.42 -16.20 12.34
C ILE A 84 7.12 -15.77 13.65
N ARG A 85 8.37 -15.29 13.59
CA ARG A 85 9.06 -14.82 14.80
C ARG A 85 8.38 -13.60 15.38
N LEU A 86 7.91 -12.69 14.53
CA LEU A 86 7.19 -11.49 14.94
C LEU A 86 5.88 -11.84 15.65
N SER A 87 5.10 -12.83 15.17
CA SER A 87 3.87 -13.27 15.84
C SER A 87 4.12 -13.78 17.26
N LYS A 88 5.19 -14.56 17.45
CA LYS A 88 5.59 -15.07 18.78
C LYS A 88 6.06 -13.96 19.71
N HIS A 89 6.83 -13.01 19.18
CA HIS A 89 7.34 -11.88 19.95
C HIS A 89 6.20 -10.97 20.41
N LEU A 90 5.24 -10.66 19.56
CA LEU A 90 4.05 -9.88 19.90
C LEU A 90 3.26 -10.49 21.06
N LEU A 91 3.09 -11.81 21.09
CA LEU A 91 2.41 -12.50 22.17
C LEU A 91 3.17 -12.38 23.51
N GLN A 92 4.51 -12.35 23.46
CA GLN A 92 5.37 -12.24 24.64
C GLN A 92 5.39 -10.84 25.24
N THR A 93 5.30 -9.79 24.42
CA THR A 93 5.42 -8.38 24.86
C THR A 93 4.20 -7.86 25.62
N LYS A 94 3.05 -8.55 25.54
CA LYS A 94 1.80 -8.17 26.22
C LYS A 94 1.42 -6.70 26.03
N LEU A 95 1.58 -6.22 24.81
CA LEU A 95 1.25 -4.84 24.45
C LEU A 95 -0.19 -4.50 24.82
N ALA A 96 -0.39 -3.30 25.35
CA ALA A 96 -1.70 -2.79 25.72
C ALA A 96 -1.80 -1.29 25.44
N GLY A 97 -3.01 -0.81 25.12
CA GLY A 97 -3.30 0.58 24.84
C GLY A 97 -4.28 0.74 23.69
N HIS A 98 -4.29 1.93 23.09
CA HIS A 98 -4.98 2.21 21.84
C HIS A 98 -4.26 1.52 20.66
N ALA A 99 -4.99 1.14 19.61
CA ALA A 99 -4.40 0.48 18.44
C ALA A 99 -3.21 1.26 17.84
N LEU A 100 -3.31 2.58 17.75
CA LEU A 100 -2.22 3.44 17.27
C LEU A 100 -0.97 3.37 18.17
N GLU A 101 -1.15 3.30 19.49
CA GLU A 101 -0.03 3.19 20.45
C GLU A 101 0.67 1.83 20.33
N ILE A 102 -0.10 0.76 20.18
CA ILE A 102 0.44 -0.58 19.92
C ILE A 102 1.16 -0.63 18.57
N GLY A 103 0.59 -0.02 17.52
CA GLY A 103 1.20 0.05 16.20
C GLY A 103 2.52 0.83 16.17
N ILE A 104 2.62 1.93 16.94
CA ILE A 104 3.88 2.67 17.11
C ILE A 104 4.93 1.80 17.79
N GLU A 105 4.58 1.10 18.86
CA GLU A 105 5.50 0.21 19.56
C GLU A 105 5.98 -0.92 18.64
N LEU A 106 5.08 -1.46 17.83
CA LEU A 106 5.43 -2.44 16.80
C LEU A 106 6.46 -1.88 15.81
N ILE A 107 6.24 -0.68 15.26
CA ILE A 107 7.09 -0.08 14.23
C ILE A 107 8.43 0.40 14.81
N GLU A 108 8.41 1.03 15.98
CA GLU A 108 9.59 1.72 16.52
C GLU A 108 10.55 0.80 17.25
N ASN A 109 10.05 -0.25 17.89
CA ASN A 109 10.81 -1.11 18.77
C ASN A 109 10.78 -2.58 18.33
N ILE A 110 9.60 -3.19 18.17
CA ILE A 110 9.48 -4.65 18.02
C ILE A 110 10.09 -5.17 16.73
N ILE A 111 9.86 -4.49 15.59
CA ILE A 111 10.43 -4.94 14.32
C ILE A 111 11.96 -4.84 14.25
N ALA A 112 12.57 -4.04 15.12
CA ALA A 112 14.02 -3.96 15.25
C ALA A 112 14.60 -5.09 16.10
N ASP A 113 13.86 -5.52 17.13
CA ASP A 113 14.28 -6.59 18.04
C ASP A 113 14.19 -7.98 17.43
N VAL A 114 13.30 -8.15 16.43
CA VAL A 114 13.15 -9.43 15.72
C VAL A 114 14.09 -9.49 14.53
N SER A 115 14.97 -10.49 14.51
CA SER A 115 15.86 -10.74 13.36
C SER A 115 15.77 -12.19 12.92
N VAL A 116 15.91 -12.41 11.61
CA VAL A 116 16.11 -13.71 10.97
C VAL A 116 17.47 -13.76 10.27
N ASP A 117 18.17 -12.63 10.25
CA ASP A 117 19.47 -12.50 9.60
C ASP A 117 20.52 -13.31 10.38
N GLN A 118 21.44 -13.93 9.67
CA GLN A 118 22.55 -14.70 10.21
C GLN A 118 23.80 -13.84 10.21
N THR A 119 24.74 -14.15 11.09
CA THR A 119 26.02 -13.40 11.18
C THR A 119 26.83 -13.46 9.89
N GLU A 120 26.65 -14.49 9.09
CA GLU A 120 27.37 -14.72 7.82
C GLU A 120 26.61 -14.15 6.61
N ASP A 121 25.40 -13.59 6.79
CA ASP A 121 24.61 -13.04 5.68
C ASP A 121 25.30 -11.82 5.06
N THR A 122 25.37 -11.81 3.75
CA THR A 122 25.77 -10.63 3.00
C THR A 122 24.72 -9.50 3.15
N PRO A 123 25.06 -8.23 2.92
CA PRO A 123 24.07 -7.14 2.97
C PRO A 123 22.85 -7.37 2.09
N GLU A 124 22.99 -8.01 0.92
CA GLU A 124 21.89 -8.35 0.02
C GLU A 124 20.96 -9.43 0.61
N GLN A 125 21.49 -10.31 1.45
CA GLN A 125 20.73 -11.40 2.11
C GLN A 125 20.00 -10.93 3.38
N GLN A 126 20.31 -9.74 3.90
CA GLN A 126 19.63 -9.17 5.05
C GLN A 126 18.23 -8.70 4.67
N LEU A 127 17.28 -8.90 5.59
CA LEU A 127 15.88 -8.54 5.34
C LEU A 127 15.71 -7.01 5.31
N PRO A 128 15.30 -6.40 4.19
CA PRO A 128 15.12 -4.95 4.08
C PRO A 128 14.05 -4.41 5.06
N TYR A 129 14.21 -3.15 5.46
CA TYR A 129 13.24 -2.49 6.35
C TYR A 129 11.82 -2.48 5.77
N LEU A 130 11.68 -2.22 4.46
CA LEU A 130 10.38 -2.28 3.78
C LEU A 130 9.73 -3.67 3.89
N ALA A 131 10.51 -4.73 3.76
CA ALA A 131 10.01 -6.10 3.94
C ALA A 131 9.56 -6.39 5.38
N LYS A 132 10.29 -5.84 6.38
CA LYS A 132 9.88 -5.93 7.79
C LYS A 132 8.57 -5.19 8.05
N LEU A 133 8.37 -4.00 7.48
CA LEU A 133 7.11 -3.25 7.56
C LEU A 133 5.94 -4.03 6.95
N VAL A 134 6.14 -4.66 5.78
CA VAL A 134 5.10 -5.45 5.13
C VAL A 134 4.72 -6.67 5.97
N ALA A 135 5.69 -7.36 6.57
CA ALA A 135 5.40 -8.45 7.50
C ALA A 135 4.69 -7.98 8.78
N ALA A 136 5.02 -6.80 9.28
CA ALA A 136 4.41 -6.24 10.49
C ALA A 136 2.97 -5.74 10.22
N SER A 137 2.68 -5.32 9.00
CA SER A 137 1.38 -4.74 8.64
C SER A 137 0.20 -5.67 8.89
N VAL A 138 0.40 -6.98 8.76
CA VAL A 138 -0.66 -7.96 9.01
C VAL A 138 -1.13 -7.94 10.47
N PHE A 139 -0.20 -7.74 11.40
CA PHE A 139 -0.51 -7.66 12.83
C PHE A 139 -1.04 -6.29 13.21
N ASP A 140 -0.47 -5.23 12.66
CA ASP A 140 -0.94 -3.86 12.89
C ASP A 140 -2.39 -3.69 12.44
N GLN A 141 -2.75 -4.15 11.24
CA GLN A 141 -4.13 -4.17 10.76
C GLN A 141 -5.05 -4.98 11.67
N ALA A 142 -4.61 -6.17 12.12
CA ALA A 142 -5.40 -7.01 13.02
C ALA A 142 -5.64 -6.34 14.38
N VAL A 143 -4.68 -5.58 14.90
CA VAL A 143 -4.81 -4.81 16.15
C VAL A 143 -5.82 -3.67 15.97
N HIS A 144 -5.77 -2.94 14.87
CA HIS A 144 -6.74 -1.88 14.57
C HIS A 144 -8.17 -2.44 14.44
N ASP A 145 -8.33 -3.55 13.76
CA ASP A 145 -9.62 -4.23 13.63
C ASP A 145 -10.13 -4.73 14.98
N ALA A 146 -9.26 -5.37 15.79
CA ALA A 146 -9.58 -5.84 17.13
C ALA A 146 -10.00 -4.71 18.07
N PHE A 147 -9.33 -3.55 18.00
CA PHE A 147 -9.68 -2.37 18.78
C PHE A 147 -11.10 -1.89 18.46
N GLY A 148 -11.43 -1.77 17.17
CA GLY A 148 -12.76 -1.38 16.75
C GLY A 148 -13.82 -2.39 17.19
N ASN A 149 -13.54 -3.69 17.05
CA ASN A 149 -14.44 -4.77 17.46
C ASN A 149 -14.64 -4.80 18.98
N ALA A 150 -13.58 -4.65 19.79
CA ALA A 150 -13.64 -4.61 21.24
C ALA A 150 -14.46 -3.42 21.78
N ASN A 151 -14.46 -2.32 21.06
CA ASN A 151 -15.17 -1.10 21.44
C ASN A 151 -16.50 -0.90 20.69
N ASN A 152 -16.93 -1.87 19.88
CA ASN A 152 -18.15 -1.81 19.06
C ASN A 152 -18.23 -0.54 18.21
N ILE A 153 -17.12 -0.16 17.58
CA ILE A 153 -17.00 1.06 16.79
C ILE A 153 -16.24 0.81 15.48
N ASP A 154 -16.58 1.54 14.44
CA ASP A 154 -15.76 1.68 13.24
C ASP A 154 -14.39 2.27 13.63
N ILE A 155 -13.30 1.65 13.21
CA ILE A 155 -11.95 2.05 13.66
C ILE A 155 -11.61 3.50 13.29
N TYR A 156 -12.09 4.03 12.17
CA TYR A 156 -11.85 5.42 11.79
C TYR A 156 -12.54 6.44 12.69
N LYS A 157 -13.54 6.03 13.48
CA LYS A 157 -14.17 6.85 14.52
C LYS A 157 -13.43 6.78 15.86
N ALA A 158 -12.46 5.89 15.98
CA ALA A 158 -11.70 5.68 17.21
C ALA A 158 -10.39 6.51 17.28
N TYR A 159 -10.02 7.23 16.24
CA TYR A 159 -8.74 7.96 16.18
C TYR A 159 -8.79 9.36 16.83
N GLY A 160 -9.84 9.72 17.54
CA GLY A 160 -10.01 11.01 18.21
C GLY A 160 -9.93 10.92 19.74
N ARG A 161 -10.03 12.08 20.39
CA ARG A 161 -9.92 12.27 21.85
C ARG A 161 -10.74 11.30 22.72
N PRO A 162 -11.95 10.87 22.35
CA PRO A 162 -12.70 9.93 23.19
C PRO A 162 -11.97 8.58 23.41
N PHE A 163 -11.08 8.21 22.52
CA PHE A 163 -10.35 6.94 22.55
C PHE A 163 -8.83 7.11 22.67
N LEU A 164 -8.28 8.27 22.35
CA LEU A 164 -6.84 8.53 22.27
C LEU A 164 -6.49 9.78 23.08
N ASP A 165 -5.83 9.63 24.25
CA ASP A 165 -5.46 10.75 25.13
C ASP A 165 -4.25 11.55 24.60
N ARG A 166 -3.34 10.85 23.91
CA ARG A 166 -2.11 11.44 23.42
C ARG A 166 -2.37 12.25 22.15
N PRO A 167 -1.92 13.51 22.10
CA PRO A 167 -1.98 14.30 20.88
C PRO A 167 -1.10 13.72 19.80
N LEU A 168 -1.39 14.04 18.56
CA LEU A 168 -0.70 13.49 17.40
C LEU A 168 0.81 13.74 17.43
N ALA A 169 1.26 14.88 17.96
CA ALA A 169 2.67 15.23 18.09
C ALA A 169 3.50 14.19 18.87
N ASP A 170 2.90 13.48 19.83
CA ASP A 170 3.59 12.48 20.63
C ASP A 170 3.97 11.20 19.86
N PHE A 171 3.37 11.00 18.68
CA PHE A 171 3.65 9.87 17.79
C PHE A 171 4.73 10.20 16.74
N PHE A 172 5.11 11.47 16.60
CA PHE A 172 6.12 11.92 15.63
C PHE A 172 7.50 12.01 16.28
N ILE A 173 8.11 10.84 16.53
CA ILE A 173 9.40 10.72 17.20
C ILE A 173 10.53 11.13 16.26
N THR A 174 11.30 12.13 16.66
CA THR A 174 12.48 12.59 15.91
C THR A 174 13.54 11.49 15.81
N LYS A 175 13.94 11.15 14.59
CA LYS A 175 15.04 10.21 14.30
C LYS A 175 15.96 10.76 13.19
N LYS A 176 17.14 10.17 13.08
CA LYS A 176 18.03 10.42 11.95
C LYS A 176 17.66 9.55 10.75
N ILE A 177 17.62 10.17 9.57
CA ILE A 177 17.66 9.49 8.27
C ILE A 177 18.91 10.01 7.57
N GLY A 178 19.84 9.12 7.27
CA GLY A 178 21.18 9.53 6.86
C GLY A 178 21.84 10.43 7.90
N ASP A 179 22.25 11.63 7.50
CA ASP A 179 22.85 12.65 8.34
C ASP A 179 21.86 13.70 8.87
N GLN A 180 20.60 13.65 8.44
CA GLN A 180 19.57 14.62 8.82
C GLN A 180 18.71 14.13 9.98
N SER A 181 18.36 15.04 10.89
CA SER A 181 17.42 14.82 11.98
C SER A 181 16.02 15.22 11.53
N ILE A 182 15.15 14.23 11.33
CA ILE A 182 13.78 14.38 10.80
C ILE A 182 12.78 14.46 11.96
N GLY A 183 11.72 15.24 11.78
CA GLY A 183 10.61 15.36 12.72
C GLY A 183 10.73 16.47 13.77
N LYS A 184 11.73 17.35 13.65
CA LYS A 184 11.91 18.47 14.61
C LYS A 184 10.69 19.42 14.69
N GLU A 185 9.99 19.60 13.59
CA GLU A 185 8.85 20.51 13.49
C GLU A 185 7.53 19.86 13.93
N ALA A 186 7.51 18.54 14.14
CA ALA A 186 6.29 17.80 14.47
C ALA A 186 5.60 18.34 15.72
N GLY A 187 6.37 18.61 16.79
CA GLY A 187 5.84 19.17 18.03
C GLY A 187 5.18 20.53 17.85
N GLN A 188 5.63 21.37 16.91
CA GLN A 188 5.03 22.66 16.60
C GLN A 188 3.80 22.53 15.70
N LEU A 189 3.90 21.74 14.62
CA LEU A 189 2.86 21.62 13.60
C LEU A 189 1.65 20.81 14.06
N LEU A 190 1.86 19.85 14.97
CA LEU A 190 0.86 18.90 15.42
C LEU A 190 0.50 19.01 16.90
N ALA A 191 0.99 20.04 17.59
CA ALA A 191 0.70 20.29 19.00
C ALA A 191 -0.81 20.37 19.28
N GLY A 192 -1.30 19.51 20.17
CA GLY A 192 -2.70 19.47 20.58
C GLY A 192 -3.68 18.97 19.52
N ARG A 193 -3.22 18.58 18.35
CA ARG A 193 -4.03 18.02 17.26
C ARG A 193 -4.18 16.50 17.41
N TYR A 194 -5.27 15.97 16.86
CA TYR A 194 -5.58 14.54 16.85
C TYR A 194 -5.72 14.02 15.43
N LEU A 195 -5.58 12.70 15.27
CA LEU A 195 -5.57 12.06 13.95
C LEU A 195 -6.92 12.21 13.23
N ASP A 196 -8.03 12.22 13.96
CA ASP A 196 -9.38 12.42 13.42
C ASP A 196 -9.56 13.76 12.71
N GLU A 197 -8.76 14.80 13.02
CA GLU A 197 -8.78 16.07 12.30
C GLU A 197 -8.27 15.96 10.84
N PHE A 198 -7.62 14.86 10.49
CA PHE A 198 -6.99 14.63 9.19
C PHE A 198 -7.73 13.62 8.31
N ILE A 199 -8.77 12.99 8.80
CA ILE A 199 -9.54 11.98 8.07
C ILE A 199 -10.87 12.54 7.55
N GLU A 200 -11.34 11.95 6.45
CA GLU A 200 -12.68 12.24 5.92
C GLU A 200 -13.73 11.55 6.80
N HIS A 201 -14.54 12.33 7.51
CA HIS A 201 -15.59 11.81 8.41
C HIS A 201 -16.82 11.27 7.67
N THR A 202 -17.03 11.72 6.43
CA THR A 202 -18.10 11.25 5.55
C THR A 202 -17.47 10.63 4.31
N PRO A 203 -17.01 9.39 4.40
CA PRO A 203 -16.34 8.73 3.29
C PRO A 203 -17.27 8.57 2.08
N PRO A 204 -16.76 8.68 0.85
CA PRO A 204 -17.55 8.47 -0.35
C PRO A 204 -18.03 7.01 -0.44
N LYS A 205 -19.22 6.81 -1.01
CA LYS A 205 -19.76 5.46 -1.27
C LYS A 205 -19.13 4.77 -2.47
N GLN A 206 -18.41 5.51 -3.30
CA GLN A 206 -17.75 5.01 -4.50
C GLN A 206 -16.41 5.71 -4.65
N LEU A 207 -15.40 4.95 -5.12
CA LEU A 207 -14.06 5.47 -5.38
C LEU A 207 -13.64 5.15 -6.81
N PRO A 208 -13.17 6.11 -7.62
CA PRO A 208 -12.53 5.85 -8.89
C PRO A 208 -11.34 4.91 -8.72
N VAL A 209 -11.13 4.01 -9.69
CA VAL A 209 -10.10 2.97 -9.62
C VAL A 209 -9.06 3.17 -10.70
N TRP A 210 -7.80 3.07 -10.32
CA TRP A 210 -6.67 2.99 -11.23
C TRP A 210 -6.40 1.53 -11.60
N HIS A 211 -6.30 1.28 -12.90
CA HIS A 211 -5.90 0.00 -13.46
C HIS A 211 -4.42 0.04 -13.81
N ALA A 212 -3.65 -0.93 -13.34
CA ALA A 212 -2.24 -1.05 -13.70
C ALA A 212 -2.09 -1.65 -15.09
N VAL A 213 -1.34 -0.96 -15.95
CA VAL A 213 -0.90 -1.46 -17.26
C VAL A 213 0.54 -1.92 -17.09
N GLY A 214 0.73 -3.23 -16.91
CA GLY A 214 2.04 -3.83 -16.71
C GLY A 214 2.96 -3.67 -17.93
N ALA A 215 4.26 -3.77 -17.73
CA ALA A 215 5.24 -3.57 -18.80
C ALA A 215 5.17 -4.62 -19.94
N VAL A 216 4.48 -5.75 -19.68
CA VAL A 216 4.26 -6.83 -20.67
C VAL A 216 2.78 -7.04 -21.02
N ASP A 217 1.87 -6.23 -20.45
CA ASP A 217 0.45 -6.34 -20.76
C ASP A 217 0.20 -5.91 -22.21
N PRO A 218 -0.60 -6.67 -22.99
CA PRO A 218 -0.88 -6.33 -24.38
C PRO A 218 -1.81 -5.12 -24.46
N ILE A 219 -1.37 -4.11 -25.20
CA ILE A 219 -2.14 -2.90 -25.48
C ILE A 219 -2.97 -3.10 -26.74
N ARG A 220 -2.36 -3.72 -27.77
CA ARG A 220 -2.93 -3.90 -29.09
C ARG A 220 -3.15 -5.38 -29.40
N ARG A 221 -4.11 -5.67 -30.28
CA ARG A 221 -4.48 -7.05 -30.63
C ARG A 221 -3.33 -7.85 -31.25
N GLU A 222 -2.41 -7.19 -31.93
CA GLU A 222 -1.23 -7.80 -32.56
C GLU A 222 -0.21 -8.31 -31.52
N GLU A 223 -0.31 -7.86 -30.27
CA GLU A 223 0.54 -8.30 -29.16
C GLU A 223 0.04 -9.57 -28.49
N LEU A 224 -1.19 -10.03 -28.84
CA LEU A 224 -1.72 -11.28 -28.31
C LEU A 224 -0.97 -12.49 -28.85
N THR A 225 -0.68 -13.45 -27.98
CA THR A 225 -0.01 -14.72 -28.30
C THR A 225 -0.80 -15.89 -27.73
N ALA A 226 -0.49 -17.12 -28.16
CA ALA A 226 -1.08 -18.34 -27.64
C ALA A 226 -0.75 -18.61 -26.14
N GLN A 227 0.10 -17.77 -25.52
CA GLN A 227 0.41 -17.88 -24.10
C GLN A 227 -0.59 -17.09 -23.21
N HIS A 228 -1.37 -16.20 -23.81
CA HIS A 228 -2.40 -15.47 -23.07
C HIS A 228 -3.60 -16.39 -22.78
N PRO A 229 -4.22 -16.27 -21.58
CA PRO A 229 -5.34 -17.12 -21.20
C PRO A 229 -6.57 -16.86 -22.10
N GLU A 230 -7.28 -17.94 -22.44
CA GLU A 230 -8.58 -17.91 -23.09
C GLU A 230 -9.66 -18.25 -22.07
N ASP A 231 -9.99 -17.27 -21.23
CA ASP A 231 -11.02 -17.38 -20.19
C ASP A 231 -12.00 -16.19 -20.28
N GLU A 232 -12.85 -16.03 -19.29
CA GLU A 232 -13.89 -14.99 -19.26
C GLU A 232 -13.38 -13.57 -18.92
N TYR A 233 -12.11 -13.43 -18.54
CA TYR A 233 -11.52 -12.15 -18.15
C TYR A 233 -10.78 -11.48 -19.31
N PRO A 234 -10.84 -10.15 -19.39
CA PRO A 234 -10.09 -9.42 -20.42
C PRO A 234 -8.58 -9.67 -20.35
N VAL A 235 -7.93 -9.56 -21.50
CA VAL A 235 -6.46 -9.58 -21.64
C VAL A 235 -5.97 -8.25 -22.23
N LEU A 236 -6.62 -7.77 -23.31
CA LEU A 236 -6.29 -6.51 -23.94
C LEU A 236 -6.68 -5.31 -23.10
N LEU A 237 -5.86 -4.27 -23.14
CA LEU A 237 -6.14 -3.00 -22.47
C LEU A 237 -7.51 -2.42 -22.88
N GLU A 238 -7.84 -2.43 -24.17
CA GLU A 238 -9.12 -1.89 -24.65
C GLU A 238 -10.32 -2.65 -24.07
N ASP A 239 -10.19 -3.98 -23.90
CA ASP A 239 -11.26 -4.81 -23.36
C ASP A 239 -11.44 -4.56 -21.86
N TRP A 240 -10.33 -4.38 -21.12
CA TRP A 240 -10.39 -3.94 -19.70
C TRP A 240 -11.09 -2.60 -19.55
N ILE A 241 -10.72 -1.60 -20.39
CA ILE A 241 -11.33 -0.26 -20.35
C ILE A 241 -12.84 -0.35 -20.59
N LYS A 242 -13.26 -1.11 -21.61
CA LYS A 242 -14.68 -1.25 -21.95
C LYS A 242 -15.48 -2.04 -20.90
N THR A 243 -14.91 -3.14 -20.39
CA THR A 243 -15.59 -4.03 -19.44
C THR A 243 -15.78 -3.36 -18.08
N ASP A 244 -14.74 -2.70 -17.57
CA ASP A 244 -14.74 -2.10 -16.24
C ASP A 244 -15.15 -0.62 -16.25
N GLY A 245 -15.21 0.02 -17.44
CA GLY A 245 -15.50 1.46 -17.59
C GLY A 245 -14.37 2.33 -17.03
N LEU A 246 -13.11 1.96 -17.28
CA LEU A 246 -11.93 2.58 -16.66
C LEU A 246 -11.72 4.01 -17.15
N GLU A 247 -11.47 4.92 -16.22
CA GLU A 247 -11.12 6.31 -16.46
C GLU A 247 -9.66 6.66 -16.07
N CYS A 248 -9.00 5.79 -15.29
CA CYS A 248 -7.66 6.01 -14.75
C CYS A 248 -6.75 4.81 -15.03
N LEU A 249 -5.58 5.07 -15.63
CA LEU A 249 -4.57 4.06 -15.94
C LEU A 249 -3.21 4.41 -15.32
N LYS A 250 -2.60 3.45 -14.63
CA LYS A 250 -1.23 3.52 -14.13
C LYS A 250 -0.31 2.73 -15.06
N ILE A 251 0.65 3.38 -15.68
CA ILE A 251 1.50 2.81 -16.72
C ILE A 251 2.84 2.42 -16.13
N LYS A 252 3.16 1.12 -16.15
CA LYS A 252 4.46 0.60 -15.74
C LYS A 252 5.51 0.80 -16.81
N LEU A 253 6.63 1.39 -16.44
CA LEU A 253 7.75 1.75 -17.28
C LEU A 253 9.00 0.94 -16.87
N ARG A 254 10.03 0.96 -17.72
CA ARG A 254 11.25 0.18 -17.54
C ARG A 254 12.39 0.98 -16.89
N GLY A 255 12.46 2.29 -17.18
CA GLY A 255 13.48 3.20 -16.66
C GLY A 255 14.90 2.97 -17.19
N ASN A 256 15.07 2.17 -18.24
CA ASN A 256 16.36 1.84 -18.85
C ASN A 256 16.38 1.95 -20.38
N ASP A 257 15.26 2.34 -20.98
CA ASP A 257 15.08 2.57 -22.42
C ASP A 257 14.07 3.71 -22.60
N SER A 258 14.58 4.93 -22.79
CA SER A 258 13.75 6.14 -22.85
C SER A 258 12.82 6.17 -24.06
N ASP A 259 13.21 5.59 -25.18
CA ASP A 259 12.35 5.53 -26.38
C ASP A 259 11.21 4.52 -26.17
N TRP A 260 11.47 3.39 -25.53
CA TRP A 260 10.45 2.43 -25.17
C TRP A 260 9.47 3.02 -24.15
N ASP A 261 9.97 3.65 -23.08
CA ASP A 261 9.13 4.25 -22.03
C ASP A 261 8.26 5.38 -22.61
N TYR A 262 8.82 6.21 -23.46
CA TYR A 262 8.08 7.23 -24.19
C TYR A 262 6.98 6.60 -25.09
N ALA A 263 7.35 5.62 -25.92
CA ALA A 263 6.42 4.94 -26.80
C ALA A 263 5.28 4.26 -26.02
N ARG A 264 5.60 3.64 -24.85
CA ARG A 264 4.60 3.00 -23.98
C ARG A 264 3.57 4.01 -23.47
N LEU A 265 4.01 5.19 -23.03
CA LEU A 265 3.11 6.28 -22.60
C LEU A 265 2.21 6.74 -23.74
N VAL A 266 2.77 6.90 -24.95
CA VAL A 266 2.02 7.32 -26.14
C VAL A 266 1.01 6.25 -26.54
N ASP A 267 1.41 4.98 -26.58
CA ASP A 267 0.55 3.86 -26.98
C ASP A 267 -0.63 3.68 -26.03
N VAL A 268 -0.37 3.65 -24.71
CA VAL A 268 -1.45 3.53 -23.71
C VAL A 268 -2.40 4.72 -23.76
N GLY A 269 -1.86 5.94 -23.86
CA GLY A 269 -2.68 7.15 -23.99
C GLY A 269 -3.51 7.16 -25.28
N SER A 270 -2.91 6.77 -26.40
CA SER A 270 -3.57 6.74 -27.72
C SER A 270 -4.70 5.70 -27.81
N VAL A 271 -4.57 4.57 -27.10
CA VAL A 271 -5.63 3.56 -27.00
C VAL A 271 -6.68 3.95 -25.97
N GLY A 272 -6.25 4.42 -24.79
CA GLY A 272 -7.16 4.64 -23.66
C GLY A 272 -8.03 5.90 -23.79
N MET A 273 -7.47 7.04 -24.22
CA MET A 273 -8.21 8.30 -24.24
C MET A 273 -9.45 8.28 -25.17
N PRO A 274 -9.40 7.73 -26.38
CA PRO A 274 -10.60 7.59 -27.21
C PRO A 274 -11.68 6.67 -26.60
N LEU A 275 -11.31 5.79 -25.67
CA LEU A 275 -12.21 4.88 -24.95
C LEU A 275 -12.74 5.46 -23.64
N GLY A 276 -12.39 6.71 -23.30
CA GLY A 276 -12.90 7.41 -22.11
C GLY A 276 -11.93 7.54 -20.97
N VAL A 277 -10.69 7.08 -21.10
CA VAL A 277 -9.64 7.31 -20.09
C VAL A 277 -9.32 8.79 -20.00
N LYS A 278 -9.32 9.32 -18.79
CA LYS A 278 -9.13 10.75 -18.48
C LYS A 278 -7.79 11.02 -17.78
N HIS A 279 -7.31 10.06 -17.01
CA HIS A 279 -6.15 10.24 -16.15
C HIS A 279 -5.13 9.12 -16.34
N LEU A 280 -3.86 9.52 -16.41
CA LEU A 280 -2.71 8.63 -16.50
C LEU A 280 -1.75 8.90 -15.33
N SER A 281 -0.96 7.90 -14.94
CA SER A 281 0.24 8.06 -14.15
C SER A 281 1.38 7.23 -14.73
N ALA A 282 2.62 7.68 -14.53
CA ALA A 282 3.83 7.05 -15.04
C ALA A 282 4.62 6.49 -13.84
N ASP A 283 4.78 5.18 -13.76
CA ASP A 283 5.45 4.51 -12.64
C ASP A 283 6.67 3.71 -13.13
N PHE A 284 7.84 4.10 -12.63
CA PHE A 284 9.13 3.52 -13.00
C PHE A 284 9.64 2.47 -12.00
N ASN A 285 9.00 2.31 -10.86
CA ASN A 285 9.37 1.35 -9.82
C ASN A 285 10.89 1.31 -9.52
N CYS A 286 11.47 2.45 -9.16
CA CYS A 286 12.86 2.60 -8.70
C CYS A 286 13.95 2.31 -9.74
N THR A 287 13.67 2.28 -11.05
CA THR A 287 14.62 1.82 -12.06
C THR A 287 15.49 2.89 -12.67
N VAL A 288 15.09 4.15 -12.59
CA VAL A 288 15.82 5.28 -13.19
C VAL A 288 16.98 5.73 -12.31
N GLN A 289 18.12 6.08 -12.94
CA GLN A 289 19.31 6.54 -12.21
C GLN A 289 19.57 8.03 -12.36
N ASP A 290 18.97 8.69 -13.37
CA ASP A 290 19.20 10.08 -13.71
C ASP A 290 17.88 10.85 -13.86
N VAL A 291 17.81 12.04 -13.24
CA VAL A 291 16.64 12.91 -13.30
C VAL A 291 16.32 13.37 -14.72
N ASP A 292 17.34 13.60 -15.52
CA ASP A 292 17.18 14.07 -16.90
C ASP A 292 16.56 13.02 -17.82
N TYR A 293 16.69 11.73 -17.50
CA TYR A 293 15.98 10.67 -18.19
C TYR A 293 14.45 10.91 -18.21
N VAL A 294 13.88 11.17 -17.05
CA VAL A 294 12.43 11.42 -16.93
C VAL A 294 12.05 12.80 -17.46
N ASN A 295 12.90 13.82 -17.20
CA ASN A 295 12.69 15.16 -17.73
C ASN A 295 12.55 15.17 -19.26
N GLN A 296 13.42 14.47 -19.97
CA GLN A 296 13.41 14.38 -21.45
C GLN A 296 12.13 13.71 -21.97
N ILE A 297 11.69 12.62 -21.34
CA ILE A 297 10.43 11.95 -21.70
C ILE A 297 9.25 12.91 -21.53
N LEU A 298 9.15 13.61 -20.39
CA LEU A 298 8.06 14.54 -20.12
C LEU A 298 8.10 15.77 -21.05
N ASP A 299 9.26 16.33 -21.32
CA ASP A 299 9.42 17.47 -22.21
C ASP A 299 9.03 17.08 -23.65
N ARG A 300 9.42 15.89 -24.11
CA ARG A 300 9.03 15.34 -25.41
C ARG A 300 7.52 15.14 -25.52
N LEU A 301 6.90 14.50 -24.50
CA LEU A 301 5.43 14.33 -24.44
C LEU A 301 4.69 15.66 -24.48
N LYS A 302 5.20 16.66 -23.77
CA LYS A 302 4.58 18.00 -23.72
C LYS A 302 4.54 18.67 -25.09
N VAL A 303 5.54 18.43 -25.94
CA VAL A 303 5.66 19.01 -27.28
C VAL A 303 4.91 18.18 -28.30
N GLU A 304 5.10 16.85 -28.30
CA GLU A 304 4.62 15.97 -29.37
C GLU A 304 3.21 15.41 -29.09
N HIS A 305 2.83 15.19 -27.81
CA HIS A 305 1.55 14.57 -27.39
C HIS A 305 0.93 15.32 -26.21
N ARG A 306 0.60 16.57 -26.41
CA ARG A 306 0.11 17.49 -25.36
C ARG A 306 -1.07 16.93 -24.57
N ALA A 307 -2.04 16.30 -25.21
CA ALA A 307 -3.21 15.73 -24.54
C ALA A 307 -2.82 14.60 -23.58
N ILE A 308 -1.88 13.73 -23.96
CA ILE A 308 -1.36 12.66 -23.09
C ILE A 308 -0.59 13.28 -21.93
N TRP A 309 0.27 14.27 -22.20
CA TRP A 309 0.98 14.97 -21.14
C TRP A 309 0.03 15.62 -20.13
N ASP A 310 -1.03 16.28 -20.60
CA ASP A 310 -2.03 16.92 -19.72
C ASP A 310 -2.78 15.90 -18.86
N SER A 311 -3.03 14.68 -19.36
CA SER A 311 -3.73 13.61 -18.62
C SER A 311 -2.87 12.94 -17.53
N ILE A 312 -1.52 13.06 -17.57
CA ILE A 312 -0.63 12.53 -16.53
C ILE A 312 -0.80 13.38 -15.27
N LEU A 313 -1.40 12.80 -14.23
CA LEU A 313 -1.59 13.47 -12.93
C LEU A 313 -0.31 13.53 -12.11
N TYR A 314 0.49 12.46 -12.14
CA TYR A 314 1.76 12.37 -11.40
C TYR A 314 2.70 11.35 -12.03
N VAL A 315 3.99 11.51 -11.71
CA VAL A 315 5.05 10.52 -11.93
C VAL A 315 5.33 9.85 -10.59
N GLU A 316 5.53 8.54 -10.58
CA GLU A 316 5.72 7.76 -9.37
C GLU A 316 7.08 7.08 -9.35
N GLN A 317 7.73 7.18 -8.23
CA GLN A 317 8.94 6.48 -7.80
C GLN A 317 9.92 6.14 -8.93
N PRO A 318 10.44 7.12 -9.69
CA PRO A 318 11.39 6.81 -10.74
C PRO A 318 12.74 6.31 -10.20
N PHE A 319 13.19 6.83 -9.06
CA PHE A 319 14.53 6.60 -8.52
C PHE A 319 14.53 5.54 -7.42
N PRO A 320 15.70 4.88 -7.19
CA PRO A 320 15.87 3.91 -6.10
C PRO A 320 15.38 4.45 -4.76
N HIS A 321 14.88 3.56 -3.91
CA HIS A 321 14.13 3.93 -2.72
C HIS A 321 14.98 4.41 -1.53
N GLU A 322 16.29 4.17 -1.55
CA GLU A 322 17.19 4.62 -0.48
C GLU A 322 17.58 6.10 -0.66
N LEU A 323 16.63 6.98 -0.38
CA LEU A 323 16.78 8.42 -0.58
C LEU A 323 18.00 8.99 0.14
N GLU A 324 18.32 8.48 1.34
CA GLU A 324 19.44 8.93 2.16
C GLU A 324 20.80 8.56 1.57
N LYS A 325 20.87 7.53 0.73
CA LYS A 325 22.09 7.12 0.04
C LYS A 325 22.32 7.96 -1.22
N LEU A 326 21.25 8.19 -1.98
CA LEU A 326 21.33 8.88 -3.27
C LEU A 326 21.34 10.40 -3.13
N LYS A 327 20.53 10.94 -2.20
CA LYS A 327 20.35 12.39 -1.95
C LYS A 327 20.07 13.18 -3.23
N LEU A 328 19.27 12.60 -4.14
CA LEU A 328 19.01 13.13 -5.46
C LEU A 328 18.05 14.33 -5.37
N ASP A 329 18.46 15.50 -5.89
CA ASP A 329 17.59 16.66 -6.03
C ASP A 329 16.65 16.45 -7.22
N VAL A 330 15.34 16.38 -6.95
CA VAL A 330 14.31 16.11 -7.95
C VAL A 330 13.39 17.30 -8.23
N HIS A 331 13.76 18.51 -7.76
CA HIS A 331 12.94 19.71 -7.98
C HIS A 331 12.74 20.05 -9.47
N SER A 332 13.69 19.71 -10.34
CA SER A 332 13.52 19.93 -11.80
C SER A 332 12.39 19.10 -12.37
N LEU A 333 12.24 17.87 -11.90
CA LEU A 333 11.19 16.95 -12.32
C LEU A 333 9.83 17.35 -11.74
N SER A 334 9.75 17.63 -10.44
CA SER A 334 8.50 17.98 -9.77
C SER A 334 7.90 19.31 -10.24
N LYS A 335 8.70 20.20 -10.85
CA LYS A 335 8.22 21.39 -11.56
C LYS A 335 7.46 21.08 -12.87
N ARG A 336 7.66 19.90 -13.45
CA ARG A 336 6.99 19.43 -14.68
C ARG A 336 5.69 18.72 -14.36
N LYS A 337 5.74 17.77 -13.44
CA LYS A 337 4.60 16.98 -12.96
C LYS A 337 4.76 16.67 -11.47
N PRO A 338 3.67 16.56 -10.70
CA PRO A 338 3.75 16.07 -9.33
C PRO A 338 4.53 14.76 -9.27
N LEU A 339 5.43 14.65 -8.30
CA LEU A 339 6.31 13.48 -8.14
C LEU A 339 5.98 12.77 -6.82
N PHE A 340 5.54 11.53 -6.90
CA PHE A 340 5.05 10.77 -5.76
C PHE A 340 6.04 9.74 -5.27
N LEU A 341 6.26 9.74 -3.97
CA LEU A 341 6.97 8.70 -3.23
C LEU A 341 6.06 7.46 -3.13
N ASP A 342 6.60 6.27 -3.45
CA ASP A 342 5.98 4.99 -3.16
C ASP A 342 6.94 4.12 -2.35
N GLU A 343 7.82 3.35 -2.95
CA GLU A 343 8.75 2.47 -2.25
C GLU A 343 9.58 3.22 -1.21
N SER A 344 9.98 4.46 -1.50
CA SER A 344 10.73 5.32 -0.57
C SER A 344 9.93 5.78 0.64
N ALA A 345 8.61 5.86 0.57
CA ALA A 345 7.76 6.29 1.68
C ALA A 345 7.58 5.15 2.70
N HIS A 346 8.65 4.73 3.35
CA HIS A 346 8.60 3.69 4.38
C HIS A 346 7.71 4.12 5.55
N ASP A 347 7.90 5.35 6.01
CA ASP A 347 7.12 6.01 7.05
C ASP A 347 7.08 7.53 6.81
N TRP A 348 6.41 8.29 7.68
CA TRP A 348 6.30 9.74 7.59
C TRP A 348 7.66 10.48 7.57
N ARG A 349 8.72 9.90 8.15
CA ARG A 349 10.07 10.49 8.15
C ARG A 349 10.69 10.48 6.76
N HIS A 350 10.49 9.38 6.04
CA HIS A 350 10.94 9.27 4.65
C HIS A 350 10.12 10.19 3.74
N VAL A 351 8.83 10.40 4.03
CA VAL A 351 8.01 11.41 3.34
C VAL A 351 8.58 12.81 3.54
N GLU A 352 8.93 13.18 4.78
CA GLU A 352 9.57 14.47 5.06
C GLU A 352 10.93 14.61 4.39
N TYR A 353 11.77 13.58 4.46
CA TYR A 353 13.06 13.59 3.80
C TYR A 353 12.94 13.74 2.27
N GLY A 354 12.02 13.00 1.65
CA GLY A 354 11.73 13.14 0.23
C GLY A 354 11.23 14.54 -0.13
N ARG A 355 10.35 15.14 0.68
CA ARG A 355 9.87 16.51 0.49
C ARG A 355 11.03 17.51 0.42
N GLN A 356 12.04 17.36 1.27
CA GLN A 356 13.22 18.22 1.26
C GLN A 356 14.07 18.06 -0.02
N LEU A 357 14.03 16.88 -0.65
CA LEU A 357 14.69 16.60 -1.93
C LEU A 357 13.89 17.05 -3.15
N GLY A 358 12.63 17.50 -2.97
CA GLY A 358 11.78 17.97 -4.06
C GLY A 358 10.62 17.06 -4.44
N TRP A 359 10.39 15.95 -3.72
CA TRP A 359 9.19 15.14 -3.91
C TRP A 359 7.96 15.90 -3.41
N THR A 360 6.83 15.76 -4.12
CA THR A 360 5.67 16.62 -3.88
C THR A 360 4.43 15.86 -3.44
N GLY A 361 4.37 14.55 -3.56
CA GLY A 361 3.22 13.74 -3.17
C GLY A 361 3.63 12.39 -2.60
N VAL A 362 2.66 11.63 -2.07
CA VAL A 362 2.91 10.31 -1.48
C VAL A 362 1.82 9.31 -1.82
N ALA A 363 2.25 8.08 -2.14
CA ALA A 363 1.41 6.90 -2.26
C ALA A 363 1.34 6.18 -0.90
N LEU A 364 0.20 6.28 -0.23
CA LEU A 364 -0.07 5.59 1.01
C LEU A 364 -0.41 4.12 0.74
N LYS A 365 0.10 3.22 1.58
CA LYS A 365 -0.18 1.77 1.48
C LYS A 365 -0.36 1.17 2.87
N THR A 366 -1.46 0.47 3.10
CA THR A 366 -1.70 -0.28 4.35
C THR A 366 -0.73 -1.43 4.55
N CYS A 367 -0.11 -1.92 3.48
CA CYS A 367 0.95 -2.93 3.57
C CYS A 367 2.26 -2.41 4.20
N LYS A 368 2.40 -1.09 4.40
CA LYS A 368 3.48 -0.47 5.21
C LYS A 368 3.01 -0.16 6.62
N THR A 369 2.04 -0.91 7.14
CA THR A 369 1.24 -0.75 8.34
C THR A 369 0.11 0.29 8.22
N GLN A 370 -1.02 0.04 8.87
CA GLN A 370 -2.12 0.99 9.00
C GLN A 370 -1.65 2.23 9.79
N THR A 371 -0.97 1.99 10.90
CA THR A 371 -0.38 3.05 11.76
C THR A 371 0.57 3.94 10.96
N GLY A 372 1.52 3.37 10.22
CA GLY A 372 2.47 4.12 9.39
C GLY A 372 1.78 4.93 8.29
N ALA A 373 0.78 4.35 7.62
CA ALA A 373 0.00 5.03 6.59
C ALA A 373 -0.78 6.23 7.16
N MET A 374 -1.41 6.07 8.34
CA MET A 374 -2.15 7.15 8.99
C MET A 374 -1.23 8.30 9.41
N LEU A 375 -0.07 8.03 9.98
CA LEU A 375 0.90 9.08 10.35
C LEU A 375 1.48 9.77 9.10
N SER A 376 1.81 9.00 8.06
CA SER A 376 2.28 9.58 6.79
C SER A 376 1.21 10.46 6.13
N MET A 377 -0.06 10.07 6.21
CA MET A 377 -1.19 10.89 5.76
C MET A 377 -1.25 12.22 6.52
N CYS A 378 -1.19 12.19 7.85
CA CYS A 378 -1.22 13.41 8.67
C CYS A 378 -0.06 14.35 8.32
N TRP A 379 1.15 13.80 8.21
CA TRP A 379 2.34 14.57 7.85
C TRP A 379 2.24 15.19 6.47
N ALA A 380 1.81 14.41 5.47
CA ALA A 380 1.61 14.90 4.12
C ALA A 380 0.56 16.03 4.05
N LYS A 381 -0.59 15.88 4.75
CA LYS A 381 -1.64 16.91 4.80
C LYS A 381 -1.20 18.21 5.46
N VAL A 382 -0.41 18.15 6.52
CA VAL A 382 0.18 19.35 7.15
C VAL A 382 1.05 20.14 6.17
N HIS A 383 1.73 19.44 5.27
CA HIS A 383 2.60 20.04 4.26
C HIS A 383 1.92 20.23 2.89
N ALA A 384 0.59 20.09 2.81
CA ALA A 384 -0.19 20.18 1.58
C ALA A 384 0.30 19.29 0.43
N MET A 385 0.89 18.13 0.77
CA MET A 385 1.29 17.14 -0.21
C MET A 385 0.06 16.33 -0.66
N PRO A 386 -0.22 16.22 -1.96
CA PRO A 386 -1.28 15.37 -2.49
C PRO A 386 -1.04 13.89 -2.19
N LEU A 387 -2.14 13.16 -2.02
CA LEU A 387 -2.17 11.77 -1.61
C LEU A 387 -2.76 10.88 -2.71
N MET A 388 -2.20 9.70 -2.87
CA MET A 388 -2.86 8.54 -3.47
C MET A 388 -2.85 7.39 -2.47
N VAL A 389 -3.78 6.44 -2.64
CA VAL A 389 -3.75 5.16 -1.94
C VAL A 389 -3.61 4.07 -2.98
N GLN A 390 -2.58 3.24 -2.81
CA GLN A 390 -2.21 2.25 -3.80
C GLN A 390 -2.09 0.88 -3.18
N ASP A 391 -2.47 -0.14 -3.95
CA ASP A 391 -2.42 -1.52 -3.50
C ASP A 391 -1.04 -2.17 -3.73
N LEU A 392 -0.91 -3.37 -3.19
CA LEU A 392 0.15 -4.31 -3.51
C LEU A 392 -0.50 -5.53 -4.19
N THR A 393 -1.39 -5.27 -5.17
CA THR A 393 -2.32 -6.25 -5.74
C THR A 393 -3.08 -7.01 -4.64
N ASN A 394 -3.76 -6.26 -3.75
CA ASN A 394 -4.35 -6.76 -2.50
C ASN A 394 -5.57 -7.67 -2.72
N PRO A 395 -5.47 -9.02 -2.65
CA PRO A 395 -6.63 -9.90 -2.71
C PRO A 395 -7.29 -10.03 -1.34
N MET A 396 -8.41 -10.73 -1.31
CA MET A 396 -9.08 -11.22 -0.10
C MET A 396 -9.27 -10.11 0.94
N LEU A 397 -8.98 -10.34 2.23
CA LEU A 397 -9.17 -9.33 3.28
C LEU A 397 -8.24 -8.12 3.13
N ALA A 398 -7.07 -8.26 2.49
CA ALA A 398 -6.13 -7.15 2.30
C ALA A 398 -6.73 -5.97 1.53
N GLN A 399 -7.74 -6.20 0.70
CA GLN A 399 -8.47 -5.17 -0.04
C GLN A 399 -9.23 -4.21 0.87
N ILE A 400 -9.78 -4.68 2.00
CA ILE A 400 -10.71 -3.89 2.83
C ILE A 400 -10.01 -2.73 3.54
N PRO A 401 -8.91 -2.91 4.33
CA PRO A 401 -8.21 -1.78 4.95
C PRO A 401 -7.68 -0.80 3.92
N HIS A 402 -7.24 -1.28 2.75
CA HIS A 402 -6.76 -0.48 1.64
C HIS A 402 -7.86 0.46 1.11
N VAL A 403 -9.05 -0.06 0.79
CA VAL A 403 -10.20 0.73 0.35
C VAL A 403 -10.66 1.70 1.43
N ARG A 404 -10.65 1.27 2.70
CA ARG A 404 -10.99 2.11 3.85
C ARG A 404 -10.01 3.28 4.00
N LEU A 405 -8.72 3.03 3.86
CA LEU A 405 -7.71 4.10 3.89
C LEU A 405 -8.00 5.13 2.78
N ALA A 406 -8.25 4.69 1.56
CA ALA A 406 -8.56 5.58 0.45
C ALA A 406 -9.81 6.43 0.70
N ALA A 407 -10.86 5.82 1.24
CA ALA A 407 -12.11 6.50 1.54
C ALA A 407 -11.98 7.58 2.61
N HIS A 408 -10.99 7.47 3.51
CA HIS A 408 -10.77 8.41 4.61
C HIS A 408 -9.57 9.34 4.41
N SER A 409 -8.76 9.16 3.35
CA SER A 409 -7.54 9.95 3.15
C SER A 409 -7.72 11.24 2.34
N GLY A 410 -8.80 11.36 1.54
CA GLY A 410 -8.95 12.52 0.63
C GLY A 410 -7.88 12.49 -0.47
N THR A 411 -7.81 11.40 -1.24
CA THR A 411 -6.89 11.23 -2.37
C THR A 411 -7.22 12.16 -3.53
N ILE A 412 -6.22 12.47 -4.36
CA ILE A 412 -6.44 13.32 -5.56
C ILE A 412 -7.35 12.65 -6.59
N MET A 413 -7.38 11.29 -6.63
CA MET A 413 -8.22 10.54 -7.57
C MET A 413 -8.37 9.07 -7.12
N GLY A 414 -9.32 8.80 -6.24
CA GLY A 414 -9.67 7.42 -5.84
C GLY A 414 -8.52 6.59 -5.31
N LEU A 415 -8.37 5.36 -5.82
CA LEU A 415 -7.35 4.40 -5.36
C LEU A 415 -6.87 3.50 -6.50
N GLU A 416 -5.69 2.91 -6.35
CA GLU A 416 -5.26 1.79 -7.18
C GLU A 416 -5.78 0.47 -6.59
N SER A 417 -6.34 -0.42 -7.41
CA SER A 417 -6.82 -1.73 -6.98
C SER A 417 -6.82 -2.72 -8.15
N ASN A 418 -5.93 -3.72 -8.09
CA ASN A 418 -5.59 -4.59 -9.22
C ASN A 418 -5.71 -6.09 -8.95
N ALA A 419 -6.09 -6.52 -7.74
CA ALA A 419 -6.22 -7.95 -7.44
C ALA A 419 -7.19 -8.68 -8.38
N MET A 420 -8.30 -8.03 -8.78
CA MET A 420 -9.27 -8.58 -9.72
C MET A 420 -8.72 -8.74 -11.15
N GLN A 421 -7.61 -8.08 -11.47
CA GLN A 421 -6.93 -8.21 -12.76
C GLN A 421 -5.97 -9.41 -12.77
N PHE A 422 -5.20 -9.58 -11.69
CA PHE A 422 -4.12 -10.57 -11.65
C PHE A 422 -4.52 -11.90 -11.02
N TYR A 423 -5.47 -11.92 -10.09
CA TYR A 423 -6.01 -13.16 -9.49
C TYR A 423 -7.50 -13.03 -9.18
N PRO A 424 -8.32 -13.00 -10.23
CA PRO A 424 -9.75 -12.69 -10.13
C PRO A 424 -10.50 -13.63 -9.19
N ASP A 425 -10.13 -14.91 -9.14
CA ASP A 425 -10.81 -15.93 -8.34
C ASP A 425 -10.36 -15.98 -6.88
N ALA A 426 -9.23 -15.36 -6.54
CA ALA A 426 -8.68 -15.45 -5.19
C ALA A 426 -9.62 -14.88 -4.11
N SER A 427 -10.43 -13.89 -4.45
CA SER A 427 -11.31 -13.18 -3.53
C SER A 427 -12.78 -13.59 -3.60
N LEU A 428 -13.13 -14.69 -4.27
CA LEU A 428 -14.51 -15.12 -4.45
C LEU A 428 -15.32 -15.25 -3.13
N PRO A 429 -14.79 -15.80 -2.02
CA PRO A 429 -15.51 -15.82 -0.75
C PRO A 429 -15.82 -14.43 -0.20
N GLU A 430 -14.87 -13.51 -0.25
CA GLU A 430 -15.01 -12.13 0.20
C GLU A 430 -15.97 -11.36 -0.72
N ALA A 431 -15.92 -11.60 -2.02
CA ALA A 431 -16.78 -10.96 -3.02
C ALA A 431 -18.26 -11.31 -2.84
N GLN A 432 -18.59 -12.45 -2.24
CA GLN A 432 -19.99 -12.80 -1.91
C GLN A 432 -20.57 -11.84 -0.86
N ILE A 433 -19.75 -11.33 0.04
CA ILE A 433 -20.17 -10.43 1.12
C ILE A 433 -19.99 -8.97 0.71
N HIS A 434 -18.90 -8.67 -0.02
CA HIS A 434 -18.52 -7.33 -0.44
C HIS A 434 -18.34 -7.24 -1.98
N PRO A 435 -19.36 -7.51 -2.80
CA PRO A 435 -19.23 -7.62 -4.25
C PRO A 435 -18.65 -6.34 -4.89
N GLY A 436 -18.97 -5.17 -4.35
CA GLY A 436 -18.51 -3.89 -4.87
C GLY A 436 -17.02 -3.60 -4.67
N LEU A 437 -16.32 -4.38 -3.81
CA LEU A 437 -14.89 -4.21 -3.56
C LEU A 437 -14.01 -5.07 -4.46
N TYR A 438 -14.57 -6.12 -5.07
CA TYR A 438 -13.83 -7.10 -5.85
C TYR A 438 -14.26 -7.11 -7.33
N LYS A 439 -15.10 -6.16 -7.72
CA LYS A 439 -15.50 -5.92 -9.10
C LYS A 439 -15.55 -4.41 -9.36
N ARG A 440 -14.89 -3.97 -10.43
CA ARG A 440 -14.97 -2.60 -10.91
C ARG A 440 -16.24 -2.43 -11.75
N VAL A 441 -17.00 -1.38 -11.48
CA VAL A 441 -18.22 -1.05 -12.24
C VAL A 441 -18.21 0.44 -12.54
N GLY A 442 -18.23 0.81 -13.82
CA GLY A 442 -18.14 2.21 -14.25
C GLY A 442 -16.86 2.89 -13.76
N GLY A 443 -15.73 2.17 -13.79
CA GLY A 443 -14.42 2.65 -13.35
C GLY A 443 -14.31 2.88 -11.84
N LYS A 444 -15.17 2.26 -11.03
CA LYS A 444 -15.24 2.52 -9.57
C LYS A 444 -15.35 1.23 -8.75
N LEU A 445 -14.89 1.28 -7.50
CA LEU A 445 -15.31 0.38 -6.43
C LEU A 445 -16.50 0.98 -5.68
N HIS A 446 -17.35 0.10 -5.14
CA HIS A 446 -18.58 0.43 -4.43
C HIS A 446 -18.48 -0.05 -2.98
N LEU A 447 -18.64 0.89 -2.01
CA LEU A 447 -18.29 0.70 -0.62
C LEU A 447 -19.49 0.44 0.31
N GLU A 448 -20.69 0.32 -0.23
CA GLU A 448 -21.93 0.28 0.54
C GLU A 448 -22.02 -0.89 1.54
N THR A 449 -21.27 -1.96 1.31
CA THR A 449 -21.23 -3.14 2.19
C THR A 449 -20.25 -3.01 3.35
N LEU A 450 -19.38 -1.98 3.34
CA LEU A 450 -18.43 -1.70 4.43
C LEU A 450 -19.17 -0.98 5.56
N ALA A 451 -19.65 -1.75 6.52
CA ALA A 451 -20.33 -1.23 7.71
C ALA A 451 -20.03 -2.12 8.92
N GLY A 452 -20.13 -1.56 10.12
CA GLY A 452 -19.92 -2.28 11.37
C GLY A 452 -18.68 -1.85 12.12
N ASN A 453 -18.18 -2.73 12.97
CA ASN A 453 -17.04 -2.48 13.84
C ASN A 453 -15.71 -2.79 13.13
N GLY A 454 -14.61 -2.32 13.69
CA GLY A 454 -13.28 -2.52 13.13
C GLY A 454 -13.17 -1.93 11.73
N PHE A 455 -12.64 -2.70 10.78
CA PHE A 455 -12.63 -2.34 9.36
C PHE A 455 -13.94 -2.70 8.63
N GLY A 456 -14.88 -3.36 9.28
CA GLY A 456 -16.13 -3.83 8.66
C GLY A 456 -15.96 -5.08 7.81
N TYR A 457 -15.02 -5.95 8.14
CA TYR A 457 -14.72 -7.18 7.40
C TYR A 457 -15.88 -8.16 7.28
N ARG A 458 -16.72 -8.27 8.30
CA ARG A 458 -17.81 -9.26 8.36
C ARG A 458 -17.29 -10.71 8.17
N VAL A 459 -16.15 -11.03 8.79
CA VAL A 459 -15.43 -12.31 8.57
C VAL A 459 -16.27 -13.54 8.87
N ASP A 460 -17.18 -13.47 9.84
CA ASP A 460 -18.07 -14.57 10.22
C ASP A 460 -19.04 -14.96 9.08
N GLU A 461 -19.29 -14.05 8.14
CA GLU A 461 -20.13 -14.28 6.96
C GLU A 461 -19.31 -14.82 5.77
N ILE A 462 -17.99 -14.60 5.77
CA ILE A 462 -17.10 -15.01 4.68
C ILE A 462 -16.74 -16.50 4.82
N LYS A 463 -17.17 -17.31 3.86
CA LYS A 463 -16.95 -18.76 3.87
C LYS A 463 -15.58 -19.14 3.28
N ARG A 464 -14.50 -18.64 3.88
CA ARG A 464 -13.12 -18.99 3.48
C ARG A 464 -12.57 -20.11 4.34
N VAL A 465 -12.13 -21.17 3.70
CA VAL A 465 -11.37 -22.23 4.38
C VAL A 465 -9.94 -21.74 4.59
N LEU A 466 -9.50 -21.70 5.84
CA LEU A 466 -8.13 -21.35 6.18
C LEU A 466 -7.24 -22.59 6.22
N PRO A 467 -5.96 -22.46 5.81
CA PRO A 467 -4.98 -23.55 6.03
C PRO A 467 -4.70 -23.72 7.52
N ASN A 468 -3.84 -24.71 7.85
CA ASN A 468 -3.37 -24.85 9.22
C ASN A 468 -2.62 -23.61 9.68
N LYS A 469 -2.86 -23.17 10.92
CA LYS A 469 -2.10 -22.08 11.53
C LYS A 469 -0.62 -22.41 11.66
N VAL A 470 0.23 -21.40 11.53
CA VAL A 470 1.68 -21.53 11.63
C VAL A 470 2.20 -20.75 12.84
N GLY A 471 3.11 -21.33 13.60
CA GLY A 471 3.80 -20.64 14.70
C GLY A 471 3.59 -21.21 16.08
#